data_d9fc7ac578f2334351cd81222c4053ec
#
_entry.id   d9fc7ac578f2334351cd81222c4053ec
#
_cell.length_a   1.000
_cell.length_b   1.000
_cell.length_c   1.000
_cell.angle_alpha   90.00
_cell.angle_beta   90.00
_cell.angle_gamma   90.00
#
_symmetry.space_group_name_H-M   'P 1'
#
loop_
_entity.id
_entity.type
_entity.pdbx_description
1 polymer ?
#
loop_
_entity_poly.entity_id
_entity_poly.type
_entity_poly.pdbx_seq_one_letter_code
_entity_poly.pdbx_strand_id
1 'polypeptide(L)'
;MTETKRVLETGIEIRPTYTPEDSKALDAEKDIGSPGEYPYTRGIHKTMYRDQLWSMRQYSGFGTPKDSNQRYKYLLDQGQTGLSVALDLPTQMGLDPDDAMSLGEVGRVGVSISTLKDMETLFEGLPLDGVTTSFTINATAAMLLAMYLCVAEKQGVAFEKIGGTIQNDILKEYVARGAWIYPPDFSLRLIVDTIEYCTKHVPRFNPISIAGAHFKDAGCTCVQEAAFTLADAIEYIEAVLDRGLNIDEFAPRLSFYFYTHSNFFEEIAKYRAMRKLWAKYLRERFNAQNPRSWLFRFGVVCGGSTLVPQQPEVNAIRVAYQALASVLGGVQSMFTCAWDEPFSIPTEENARLALRTQQVLGYETGVADTPDPLGGSYFVESLTKEMEDKISELITKIESRGGMVKSIKEGFIQRQIMEEAQKKEKRISSGEAVVVGVNRFIIDEEERELTLHEYNENVAKEQIESLNEVRSMRDNGKVEKHLGQLRAVAKSDENLMPHLIEAFRDYVSLGEVCRVFKEEFGTFQQPTII
;
A
#
# COMPACT_ATOMS: atom_id res chain seq x y z
N MET A 1 9.95 14.95 42.95
CA MET A 1 9.13 14.17 41.99
C MET A 1 10.11 13.49 41.05
N THR A 2 10.19 12.17 41.07
CA THR A 2 10.99 11.41 40.08
C THR A 2 10.34 11.66 38.72
N GLU A 3 11.08 12.33 37.81
CA GLU A 3 10.62 12.49 36.43
C GLU A 3 10.39 11.12 35.82
N THR A 4 9.14 10.82 35.51
CA THR A 4 8.79 9.58 34.82
C THR A 4 9.31 9.70 33.38
N LYS A 5 10.32 8.91 33.02
CA LYS A 5 10.84 8.85 31.65
C LYS A 5 9.70 8.49 30.70
N ARG A 6 9.58 9.25 29.62
CA ARG A 6 8.66 8.94 28.52
C ARG A 6 9.44 8.37 27.36
N VAL A 7 9.06 7.18 26.93
CA VAL A 7 9.71 6.45 25.84
C VAL A 7 8.67 6.11 24.78
N LEU A 8 8.98 6.41 23.53
CA LEU A 8 8.15 6.06 22.37
C LEU A 8 8.15 4.55 22.09
N GLU A 9 7.27 4.08 21.23
CA GLU A 9 7.24 2.68 20.78
C GLU A 9 8.57 2.26 20.13
N THR A 10 9.23 3.17 19.45
CA THR A 10 10.56 3.01 18.83
C THR A 10 11.72 2.94 19.82
N GLY A 11 11.45 3.07 21.13
CA GLY A 11 12.48 3.11 22.17
C GLY A 11 13.23 4.45 22.24
N ILE A 12 12.75 5.50 21.57
CA ILE A 12 13.29 6.86 21.67
C ILE A 12 12.77 7.51 22.96
N GLU A 13 13.69 8.01 23.79
CA GLU A 13 13.34 8.74 25.02
C GLU A 13 12.94 10.18 24.71
N ILE A 14 11.77 10.60 25.15
CA ILE A 14 11.31 11.98 24.99
C ILE A 14 11.68 12.78 26.23
N ARG A 15 12.43 13.85 26.02
CA ARG A 15 12.83 14.79 27.07
C ARG A 15 11.70 15.77 27.39
N PRO A 16 11.66 16.30 28.60
CA PRO A 16 10.65 17.29 29.00
C PRO A 16 10.68 18.59 28.19
N THR A 17 11.87 18.97 27.69
CA THR A 17 12.12 20.20 26.94
C THR A 17 13.19 19.98 25.87
N TYR A 18 12.98 20.62 24.73
CA TYR A 18 13.95 20.68 23.62
C TYR A 18 14.36 22.12 23.37
N THR A 19 15.64 22.33 23.12
CA THR A 19 16.30 23.63 23.00
C THR A 19 17.13 23.69 21.72
N PRO A 20 17.69 24.85 21.32
CA PRO A 20 18.62 24.93 20.18
C PRO A 20 19.79 23.97 20.26
N GLU A 21 20.26 23.62 21.48
CA GLU A 21 21.38 22.69 21.66
C GLU A 21 21.05 21.28 21.15
N ASP A 22 19.78 20.88 21.14
CA ASP A 22 19.32 19.55 20.71
C ASP A 22 19.37 19.37 19.20
N SER A 23 19.32 20.46 18.46
CA SER A 23 19.45 20.48 17.00
C SER A 23 20.78 21.08 16.52
N LYS A 24 21.68 21.43 17.43
CA LYS A 24 22.95 22.11 17.10
C LYS A 24 23.89 21.31 16.20
N ALA A 25 23.81 19.95 16.27
CA ALA A 25 24.61 19.07 15.43
C ALA A 25 24.06 18.95 14.00
N LEU A 26 22.83 19.43 13.76
CA LEU A 26 22.20 19.39 12.43
C LEU A 26 22.68 20.59 11.59
N ASP A 27 23.10 20.29 10.37
CA ASP A 27 23.38 21.29 9.36
C ASP A 27 22.08 21.72 8.69
N ALA A 28 21.74 23.00 8.78
CA ALA A 28 20.48 23.53 8.27
C ALA A 28 20.27 23.29 6.76
N GLU A 29 21.36 23.26 5.96
CA GLU A 29 21.28 23.01 4.51
C GLU A 29 21.31 21.52 4.18
N LYS A 30 22.20 20.75 4.84
CA LYS A 30 22.42 19.33 4.53
C LYS A 30 21.40 18.39 5.17
N ASP A 31 20.91 18.70 6.36
CA ASP A 31 20.02 17.83 7.12
C ASP A 31 18.55 18.24 7.00
N ILE A 32 18.27 19.53 6.95
CA ILE A 32 16.90 20.07 6.89
C ILE A 32 16.58 20.48 5.44
N GLY A 33 17.38 21.34 4.83
CA GLY A 33 17.24 21.81 3.45
C GLY A 33 15.99 22.66 3.19
N SER A 34 15.71 22.88 1.91
CA SER A 34 14.50 23.57 1.44
C SER A 34 13.48 22.58 0.89
N PRO A 35 12.17 22.88 0.96
CA PRO A 35 11.15 22.05 0.32
C PRO A 35 11.41 21.89 -1.18
N GLY A 36 11.33 20.65 -1.70
CA GLY A 36 11.56 20.34 -3.11
C GLY A 36 13.02 20.22 -3.51
N GLU A 37 13.96 20.34 -2.57
CA GLU A 37 15.38 20.23 -2.80
C GLU A 37 16.00 19.10 -1.95
N TYR A 38 17.09 18.49 -2.44
CA TYR A 38 17.85 17.49 -1.68
C TYR A 38 18.27 18.09 -0.32
N PRO A 39 18.10 17.37 0.79
CA PRO A 39 17.76 15.97 0.97
C PRO A 39 16.24 15.66 1.05
N TYR A 40 15.37 16.57 0.70
CA TYR A 40 13.90 16.46 0.70
C TYR A 40 13.27 16.26 2.09
N THR A 41 13.96 16.51 3.17
CA THR A 41 13.43 16.37 4.54
C THR A 41 12.11 17.11 4.71
N ARG A 42 11.97 18.29 4.11
CA ARG A 42 10.82 19.19 4.20
C ARG A 42 9.73 18.98 3.12
N GLY A 43 9.87 17.96 2.28
CA GLY A 43 8.91 17.64 1.23
C GLY A 43 9.54 17.52 -0.16
N ILE A 44 8.85 16.78 -1.05
CA ILE A 44 9.36 16.48 -2.40
C ILE A 44 9.05 17.55 -3.45
N HIS A 45 8.17 18.51 -3.13
CA HIS A 45 7.81 19.61 -4.01
C HIS A 45 8.05 20.95 -3.30
N LYS A 46 8.44 21.97 -4.08
CA LYS A 46 8.78 23.30 -3.56
C LYS A 46 7.61 23.97 -2.83
N THR A 47 6.43 23.80 -3.35
CA THR A 47 5.20 24.41 -2.84
C THR A 47 4.25 23.44 -2.15
N MET A 48 4.57 22.13 -2.22
CA MET A 48 3.75 21.04 -1.70
C MET A 48 2.26 21.24 -2.04
N TYR A 49 1.39 21.33 -1.05
CA TYR A 49 -0.07 21.37 -1.23
C TYR A 49 -0.63 22.70 -1.70
N ARG A 50 0.18 23.78 -1.74
CA ARG A 50 -0.28 25.07 -2.27
C ARG A 50 -0.67 25.03 -3.75
N ASP A 51 0.05 24.22 -4.53
CA ASP A 51 -0.24 24.06 -5.95
C ASP A 51 -1.26 22.97 -6.20
N GLN A 52 -1.14 21.85 -5.47
CA GLN A 52 -2.03 20.70 -5.61
C GLN A 52 -2.11 19.93 -4.30
N LEU A 53 -3.33 19.75 -3.79
CA LEU A 53 -3.56 18.87 -2.64
C LEU A 53 -3.18 17.43 -2.95
N TRP A 54 -3.03 16.62 -1.92
CA TRP A 54 -2.86 15.18 -2.06
C TRP A 54 -4.06 14.53 -2.76
N SER A 55 -3.84 13.40 -3.42
CA SER A 55 -4.94 12.64 -3.99
C SER A 55 -5.82 12.08 -2.88
N MET A 56 -7.08 12.48 -2.87
CA MET A 56 -8.08 11.99 -1.91
C MET A 56 -8.72 10.73 -2.47
N ARG A 57 -8.59 9.63 -1.74
CA ARG A 57 -9.09 8.32 -2.13
C ARG A 57 -9.96 7.73 -1.03
N GLN A 58 -10.91 6.90 -1.43
CA GLN A 58 -11.57 5.94 -0.55
C GLN A 58 -11.28 4.54 -1.07
N TYR A 59 -10.81 3.64 -0.20
CA TYR A 59 -10.61 2.24 -0.51
C TYR A 59 -11.99 1.60 -0.64
N SER A 60 -12.29 1.11 -1.82
CA SER A 60 -13.62 0.62 -2.12
C SER A 60 -13.59 -0.54 -3.10
N GLY A 61 -14.44 -1.50 -2.86
CA GLY A 61 -14.66 -2.68 -3.66
C GLY A 61 -15.44 -3.68 -2.83
N PHE A 62 -16.50 -4.20 -3.37
CA PHE A 62 -17.33 -5.23 -2.77
C PHE A 62 -18.26 -5.82 -3.83
N GLY A 63 -18.79 -6.99 -3.55
CA GLY A 63 -19.83 -7.58 -4.36
C GLY A 63 -19.37 -7.88 -5.79
N THR A 64 -20.25 -7.60 -6.73
CA THR A 64 -19.99 -7.76 -8.16
C THR A 64 -19.20 -6.57 -8.71
N PRO A 65 -18.54 -6.69 -9.88
CA PRO A 65 -17.93 -5.57 -10.59
C PRO A 65 -18.89 -4.40 -10.83
N LYS A 66 -20.17 -4.70 -11.05
CA LYS A 66 -21.21 -3.68 -11.24
C LYS A 66 -21.51 -2.88 -9.97
N ASP A 67 -21.59 -3.54 -8.82
CA ASP A 67 -21.80 -2.88 -7.52
C ASP A 67 -20.64 -1.92 -7.22
N SER A 68 -19.43 -2.39 -7.41
CA SER A 68 -18.22 -1.58 -7.22
C SER A 68 -18.11 -0.43 -8.22
N ASN A 69 -18.50 -0.62 -9.49
CA ASN A 69 -18.55 0.46 -10.49
C ASN A 69 -19.50 1.58 -10.04
N GLN A 70 -20.68 1.24 -9.53
CA GLN A 70 -21.64 2.22 -9.02
C GLN A 70 -21.07 3.01 -7.83
N ARG A 71 -20.39 2.32 -6.90
CA ARG A 71 -19.72 2.96 -5.77
C ARG A 71 -18.61 3.91 -6.23
N TYR A 72 -17.83 3.55 -7.22
CA TYR A 72 -16.78 4.44 -7.75
C TYR A 72 -17.37 5.71 -8.38
N LYS A 73 -18.42 5.58 -9.18
CA LYS A 73 -19.14 6.74 -9.74
C LYS A 73 -19.66 7.66 -8.65
N TYR A 74 -20.31 7.08 -7.62
CA TYR A 74 -20.79 7.85 -6.47
C TYR A 74 -19.66 8.62 -5.77
N LEU A 75 -18.54 7.96 -5.45
CA LEU A 75 -17.42 8.61 -4.73
C LEU A 75 -16.74 9.71 -5.57
N LEU A 76 -16.63 9.52 -6.88
CA LEU A 76 -16.15 10.58 -7.79
C LEU A 76 -17.08 11.79 -7.77
N ASP A 77 -18.40 11.59 -7.80
CA ASP A 77 -19.40 12.65 -7.68
C ASP A 77 -19.34 13.38 -6.31
N GLN A 78 -18.85 12.70 -5.27
CA GLN A 78 -18.61 13.29 -3.94
C GLN A 78 -17.27 14.04 -3.85
N GLY A 79 -16.48 14.11 -4.93
CA GLY A 79 -15.22 14.84 -4.98
C GLY A 79 -13.96 14.03 -4.68
N GLN A 80 -14.04 12.69 -4.74
CA GLN A 80 -12.86 11.84 -4.75
C GLN A 80 -12.03 12.10 -6.01
N THR A 81 -10.69 12.16 -5.89
CA THR A 81 -9.81 12.55 -7.00
C THR A 81 -9.01 11.40 -7.61
N GLY A 82 -9.19 10.19 -7.10
CA GLY A 82 -8.58 8.97 -7.63
C GLY A 82 -9.27 7.74 -7.08
N LEU A 83 -9.24 6.63 -7.84
CA LEU A 83 -9.84 5.36 -7.45
C LEU A 83 -8.87 4.51 -6.61
N SER A 84 -9.40 3.71 -5.68
CA SER A 84 -8.65 2.71 -4.95
C SER A 84 -9.47 1.42 -4.90
N VAL A 85 -8.99 0.38 -5.60
CA VAL A 85 -9.70 -0.88 -5.84
C VAL A 85 -9.36 -1.90 -4.76
N ALA A 86 -10.36 -2.29 -3.97
CA ALA A 86 -10.30 -3.42 -3.07
C ALA A 86 -10.72 -4.69 -3.82
N LEU A 87 -9.91 -5.73 -3.76
CA LEU A 87 -10.16 -7.02 -4.41
C LEU A 87 -10.42 -8.10 -3.37
N ASP A 88 -11.32 -9.03 -3.68
CA ASP A 88 -11.67 -10.13 -2.78
C ASP A 88 -10.53 -11.14 -2.61
N LEU A 89 -10.63 -12.02 -1.61
CA LEU A 89 -9.59 -13.01 -1.33
C LEU A 89 -9.39 -14.00 -2.50
N PRO A 90 -10.42 -14.53 -3.18
CA PRO A 90 -10.21 -15.37 -4.36
C PRO A 90 -9.35 -14.69 -5.43
N THR A 91 -9.67 -13.45 -5.79
CA THR A 91 -8.87 -12.66 -6.75
C THR A 91 -7.42 -12.50 -6.29
N GLN A 92 -7.20 -12.21 -5.00
CA GLN A 92 -5.86 -12.05 -4.42
C GLN A 92 -5.05 -13.36 -4.44
N MET A 93 -5.72 -14.50 -4.26
CA MET A 93 -5.11 -15.82 -4.23
C MET A 93 -5.07 -16.52 -5.59
N GLY A 94 -5.49 -15.84 -6.66
CA GLY A 94 -5.49 -16.38 -8.02
C GLY A 94 -6.42 -17.58 -8.18
N LEU A 95 -7.63 -17.45 -7.63
CA LEU A 95 -8.70 -18.43 -7.70
C LEU A 95 -9.87 -17.86 -8.49
N ASP A 96 -10.50 -18.69 -9.28
CA ASP A 96 -11.78 -18.35 -9.91
C ASP A 96 -12.93 -18.52 -8.89
N PRO A 97 -14.09 -17.87 -9.07
CA PRO A 97 -15.19 -17.91 -8.09
C PRO A 97 -15.84 -19.30 -7.94
N ASP A 98 -15.62 -20.20 -8.89
CA ASP A 98 -16.09 -21.60 -8.84
C ASP A 98 -15.08 -22.57 -8.18
N ASP A 99 -13.92 -22.08 -7.74
CA ASP A 99 -12.97 -22.90 -6.97
C ASP A 99 -13.53 -23.21 -5.57
N ALA A 100 -13.31 -24.42 -5.09
CA ALA A 100 -13.80 -24.83 -3.77
C ALA A 100 -13.28 -23.96 -2.62
N MET A 101 -12.08 -23.40 -2.76
CA MET A 101 -11.48 -22.50 -1.78
C MET A 101 -12.06 -21.08 -1.81
N SER A 102 -12.83 -20.74 -2.85
CA SER A 102 -13.49 -19.43 -2.98
C SER A 102 -14.83 -19.37 -2.24
N LEU A 103 -15.32 -20.50 -1.75
CA LEU A 103 -16.64 -20.60 -1.09
C LEU A 103 -16.72 -19.66 0.12
N GLY A 104 -17.72 -18.76 0.08
CA GLY A 104 -17.99 -17.80 1.15
C GLY A 104 -17.13 -16.54 1.14
N GLU A 105 -16.16 -16.41 0.20
CA GLU A 105 -15.24 -15.27 0.12
C GLU A 105 -15.44 -14.40 -1.12
N VAL A 106 -16.18 -14.88 -2.12
CA VAL A 106 -16.42 -14.17 -3.40
C VAL A 106 -17.13 -12.84 -3.15
N GLY A 107 -16.50 -11.72 -3.49
CA GLY A 107 -17.09 -10.38 -3.36
C GLY A 107 -17.27 -9.86 -1.94
N ARG A 108 -16.77 -10.55 -0.91
CA ARG A 108 -17.03 -10.22 0.50
C ARG A 108 -16.22 -9.05 1.03
N VAL A 109 -14.91 -9.08 0.85
CA VAL A 109 -13.96 -8.04 1.36
C VAL A 109 -13.34 -7.20 0.26
N GLY A 110 -13.89 -7.32 -0.94
CA GLY A 110 -13.42 -6.64 -2.15
C GLY A 110 -14.25 -7.09 -3.35
N VAL A 111 -14.02 -6.49 -4.51
CA VAL A 111 -14.67 -6.89 -5.75
C VAL A 111 -14.03 -8.16 -6.32
N SER A 112 -14.86 -9.07 -6.82
CA SER A 112 -14.41 -10.30 -7.47
C SER A 112 -14.05 -10.04 -8.93
N ILE A 113 -12.81 -10.38 -9.33
CA ILE A 113 -12.31 -10.25 -10.71
C ILE A 113 -11.65 -11.56 -11.13
N SER A 114 -12.27 -12.28 -12.04
CA SER A 114 -11.75 -13.54 -12.55
C SER A 114 -11.43 -13.49 -14.06
N THR A 115 -12.08 -12.59 -14.80
CA THR A 115 -11.92 -12.48 -16.24
C THR A 115 -11.82 -11.03 -16.69
N LEU A 116 -11.41 -10.82 -17.95
CA LEU A 116 -11.44 -9.49 -18.57
C LEU A 116 -12.85 -8.89 -18.57
N LYS A 117 -13.91 -9.72 -18.64
CA LYS A 117 -15.30 -9.25 -18.60
C LYS A 117 -15.64 -8.55 -17.29
N ASP A 118 -15.14 -9.07 -16.18
CA ASP A 118 -15.32 -8.45 -14.85
C ASP A 118 -14.62 -7.09 -14.80
N MET A 119 -13.39 -7.01 -15.31
CA MET A 119 -12.61 -5.77 -15.36
C MET A 119 -13.26 -4.72 -16.27
N GLU A 120 -13.82 -5.12 -17.42
CA GLU A 120 -14.60 -4.25 -18.30
C GLU A 120 -15.81 -3.65 -17.57
N THR A 121 -16.56 -4.50 -16.86
CA THR A 121 -17.73 -4.07 -16.10
C THR A 121 -17.35 -3.12 -14.97
N LEU A 122 -16.25 -3.42 -14.27
CA LEU A 122 -15.76 -2.59 -13.17
C LEU A 122 -15.43 -1.16 -13.62
N PHE A 123 -14.86 -1.00 -14.81
CA PHE A 123 -14.43 0.30 -15.35
C PHE A 123 -15.36 0.89 -16.41
N GLU A 124 -16.57 0.32 -16.57
CA GLU A 124 -17.55 0.84 -17.52
C GLU A 124 -17.95 2.31 -17.24
N GLY A 125 -17.70 3.17 -18.22
CA GLY A 125 -18.03 4.60 -18.13
C GLY A 125 -17.15 5.42 -17.17
N LEU A 126 -16.01 4.87 -16.71
CA LEU A 126 -15.02 5.58 -15.91
C LEU A 126 -13.91 6.11 -16.84
N PRO A 127 -13.49 7.38 -16.71
CA PRO A 127 -12.49 8.00 -17.60
C PRO A 127 -11.06 7.59 -17.18
N LEU A 128 -10.49 6.53 -17.78
CA LEU A 128 -9.18 5.99 -17.39
C LEU A 128 -8.00 6.94 -17.66
N ASP A 129 -8.14 7.90 -18.54
CA ASP A 129 -7.15 8.97 -18.81
C ASP A 129 -7.34 10.22 -17.94
N GLY A 130 -8.48 10.33 -17.25
CA GLY A 130 -8.84 11.45 -16.36
C GLY A 130 -8.67 11.14 -14.87
N VAL A 131 -8.67 9.86 -14.48
CA VAL A 131 -8.62 9.43 -13.08
C VAL A 131 -7.48 8.44 -12.86
N THR A 132 -6.70 8.62 -11.80
CA THR A 132 -5.67 7.64 -11.44
C THR A 132 -6.27 6.50 -10.62
N THR A 133 -5.94 5.25 -10.98
CA THR A 133 -6.44 4.05 -10.29
C THR A 133 -5.34 3.39 -9.47
N SER A 134 -5.62 3.08 -8.21
CA SER A 134 -4.74 2.31 -7.34
C SER A 134 -5.32 0.91 -7.10
N PHE A 135 -4.51 -0.13 -7.30
CA PHE A 135 -4.89 -1.52 -7.04
C PHE A 135 -4.12 -2.07 -5.85
N THR A 136 -4.83 -2.50 -4.82
CA THR A 136 -4.23 -3.15 -3.66
C THR A 136 -4.18 -4.67 -3.89
N ILE A 137 -3.21 -5.09 -4.70
CA ILE A 137 -3.05 -6.48 -5.12
C ILE A 137 -1.57 -6.83 -5.26
N ASN A 138 -1.18 -8.05 -4.94
CA ASN A 138 0.21 -8.49 -4.87
C ASN A 138 0.50 -9.73 -5.71
N ALA A 139 0.20 -10.93 -5.24
CA ALA A 139 0.54 -12.16 -5.95
C ALA A 139 -0.03 -12.25 -7.39
N THR A 140 -1.19 -11.65 -7.64
CA THR A 140 -1.86 -11.60 -8.95
C THR A 140 -1.75 -10.24 -9.65
N ALA A 141 -0.87 -9.36 -9.18
CA ALA A 141 -0.76 -7.99 -9.66
C ALA A 141 -0.51 -7.88 -11.17
N ALA A 142 0.43 -8.67 -11.71
CA ALA A 142 0.74 -8.69 -13.14
C ALA A 142 -0.50 -9.03 -13.99
N MET A 143 -1.31 -10.00 -13.53
CA MET A 143 -2.54 -10.44 -14.19
C MET A 143 -3.59 -9.34 -14.21
N LEU A 144 -3.83 -8.70 -13.05
CA LEU A 144 -4.81 -7.62 -12.93
C LEU A 144 -4.40 -6.39 -13.75
N LEU A 145 -3.10 -6.05 -13.77
CA LEU A 145 -2.60 -4.99 -14.63
C LEU A 145 -2.79 -5.32 -16.11
N ALA A 146 -2.52 -6.55 -16.52
CA ALA A 146 -2.75 -6.98 -17.92
C ALA A 146 -4.23 -6.83 -18.33
N MET A 147 -5.18 -7.23 -17.47
CA MET A 147 -6.62 -7.02 -17.71
C MET A 147 -6.97 -5.52 -17.77
N TYR A 148 -6.42 -4.71 -16.88
CA TYR A 148 -6.66 -3.26 -16.85
C TYR A 148 -6.17 -2.57 -18.13
N LEU A 149 -5.00 -2.97 -18.65
CA LEU A 149 -4.48 -2.49 -19.92
C LEU A 149 -5.35 -2.92 -21.12
N CYS A 150 -5.88 -4.15 -21.10
CA CYS A 150 -6.86 -4.58 -22.12
C CYS A 150 -8.14 -3.72 -22.09
N VAL A 151 -8.62 -3.33 -20.91
CA VAL A 151 -9.77 -2.40 -20.80
C VAL A 151 -9.42 -1.03 -21.37
N ALA A 152 -8.23 -0.50 -21.09
CA ALA A 152 -7.77 0.76 -21.65
C ALA A 152 -7.75 0.73 -23.19
N GLU A 153 -7.23 -0.34 -23.80
CA GLU A 153 -7.26 -0.53 -25.25
C GLU A 153 -8.69 -0.52 -25.80
N LYS A 154 -9.62 -1.25 -25.17
CA LYS A 154 -11.04 -1.30 -25.58
C LYS A 154 -11.75 0.03 -25.46
N GLN A 155 -11.35 0.85 -24.48
CA GLN A 155 -11.85 2.23 -24.34
C GLN A 155 -11.15 3.25 -25.26
N GLY A 156 -10.15 2.82 -26.05
CA GLY A 156 -9.36 3.69 -26.93
C GLY A 156 -8.42 4.63 -26.19
N VAL A 157 -8.05 4.30 -24.96
CA VAL A 157 -7.11 5.06 -24.13
C VAL A 157 -5.70 4.57 -24.36
N ALA A 158 -4.81 5.44 -24.85
CA ALA A 158 -3.41 5.12 -25.06
C ALA A 158 -2.70 4.86 -23.73
N PHE A 159 -1.79 3.88 -23.68
CA PHE A 159 -1.08 3.48 -22.44
C PHE A 159 -0.26 4.60 -21.81
N GLU A 160 0.24 5.55 -22.63
CA GLU A 160 0.97 6.72 -22.16
C GLU A 160 0.10 7.68 -21.33
N LYS A 161 -1.23 7.58 -21.43
CA LYS A 161 -2.18 8.38 -20.66
C LYS A 161 -2.62 7.69 -19.36
N ILE A 162 -2.43 6.38 -19.25
CA ILE A 162 -2.83 5.60 -18.08
C ILE A 162 -1.97 5.99 -16.89
N GLY A 163 -2.61 6.58 -15.89
CA GLY A 163 -2.00 6.91 -14.60
C GLY A 163 -2.59 6.06 -13.48
N GLY A 164 -1.74 5.64 -12.55
CA GLY A 164 -2.19 4.81 -11.43
C GLY A 164 -1.05 4.14 -10.73
N THR A 165 -1.40 3.18 -9.91
CA THR A 165 -0.45 2.42 -9.08
C THR A 165 -0.99 1.01 -8.89
N ILE A 166 -0.12 0.02 -8.91
CA ILE A 166 -0.43 -1.32 -8.43
C ILE A 166 0.52 -1.66 -7.28
N GLN A 167 0.00 -2.27 -6.20
CA GLN A 167 0.83 -2.52 -5.01
C GLN A 167 1.99 -3.45 -5.33
N ASN A 168 1.73 -4.64 -5.86
CA ASN A 168 2.75 -5.52 -6.45
C ASN A 168 3.97 -5.76 -5.54
N ASP A 169 3.76 -5.74 -4.22
CA ASP A 169 4.78 -5.94 -3.20
C ASP A 169 4.58 -7.29 -2.53
N ILE A 170 5.35 -8.29 -2.94
CA ILE A 170 5.18 -9.66 -2.44
C ILE A 170 5.96 -9.94 -1.16
N LEU A 171 7.08 -9.26 -0.93
CA LEU A 171 7.95 -9.57 0.22
C LEU A 171 7.22 -9.36 1.55
N LYS A 172 6.44 -8.29 1.67
CA LYS A 172 5.61 -8.06 2.85
C LYS A 172 4.50 -9.11 3.05
N GLU A 173 4.03 -9.76 1.97
CA GLU A 173 3.04 -10.82 2.08
C GLU A 173 3.60 -12.04 2.82
N TYR A 174 4.84 -12.41 2.54
CA TYR A 174 5.51 -13.53 3.23
C TYR A 174 5.74 -13.29 4.72
N VAL A 175 5.59 -12.06 5.17
CA VAL A 175 5.92 -11.64 6.54
C VAL A 175 4.68 -11.31 7.36
N ALA A 176 3.79 -10.50 6.82
CA ALA A 176 2.78 -9.80 7.62
C ALA A 176 1.33 -10.12 7.23
N ARG A 177 1.02 -10.33 5.93
CA ARG A 177 -0.37 -10.41 5.47
C ARG A 177 -0.81 -11.81 5.06
N GLY A 178 0.06 -12.59 4.43
CA GLY A 178 -0.23 -14.00 4.13
C GLY A 178 -0.90 -14.27 2.77
N ALA A 179 -1.08 -13.27 1.91
CA ALA A 179 -1.68 -13.46 0.59
C ALA A 179 -0.61 -13.72 -0.48
N TRP A 180 0.17 -14.78 -0.31
CA TRP A 180 1.15 -15.26 -1.28
C TRP A 180 0.63 -16.47 -2.06
N ILE A 181 1.19 -16.71 -3.24
CA ILE A 181 0.90 -17.90 -4.06
C ILE A 181 2.19 -18.66 -4.32
N TYR A 182 3.14 -18.04 -5.01
CA TYR A 182 4.35 -18.66 -5.54
C TYR A 182 5.55 -18.50 -4.60
N PRO A 183 6.63 -19.29 -4.79
CA PRO A 183 7.90 -19.04 -4.12
C PRO A 183 8.47 -17.65 -4.43
N PRO A 184 9.32 -17.09 -3.54
CA PRO A 184 9.85 -15.73 -3.68
C PRO A 184 10.52 -15.44 -5.02
N ASP A 185 11.30 -16.37 -5.55
CA ASP A 185 12.09 -16.15 -6.77
C ASP A 185 11.19 -15.92 -8.00
N PHE A 186 10.12 -16.73 -8.16
CA PHE A 186 9.16 -16.52 -9.25
C PHE A 186 8.29 -15.29 -9.04
N SER A 187 7.92 -15.01 -7.80
CA SER A 187 7.17 -13.79 -7.46
C SER A 187 7.96 -12.52 -7.74
N LEU A 188 9.26 -12.50 -7.41
CA LEU A 188 10.16 -11.39 -7.75
C LEU A 188 10.27 -11.21 -9.27
N ARG A 189 10.34 -12.31 -10.03
CA ARG A 189 10.33 -12.24 -11.48
C ARG A 189 9.08 -11.55 -12.03
N LEU A 190 7.88 -11.90 -11.57
CA LEU A 190 6.64 -11.24 -11.99
C LEU A 190 6.66 -9.73 -11.71
N ILE A 191 7.23 -9.33 -10.58
CA ILE A 191 7.39 -7.92 -10.22
C ILE A 191 8.36 -7.22 -11.18
N VAL A 192 9.51 -7.81 -11.45
CA VAL A 192 10.52 -7.27 -12.38
C VAL A 192 9.94 -7.14 -13.79
N ASP A 193 9.24 -8.17 -14.28
CA ASP A 193 8.56 -8.15 -15.59
C ASP A 193 7.52 -7.01 -15.66
N THR A 194 6.76 -6.79 -14.58
CA THR A 194 5.78 -5.70 -14.49
C THR A 194 6.47 -4.32 -14.52
N ILE A 195 7.55 -4.15 -13.75
CA ILE A 195 8.32 -2.89 -13.70
C ILE A 195 8.93 -2.59 -15.07
N GLU A 196 9.58 -3.59 -15.69
CA GLU A 196 10.18 -3.45 -17.00
C GLU A 196 9.15 -3.06 -18.07
N TYR A 197 8.01 -3.77 -18.10
CA TYR A 197 6.95 -3.50 -19.06
C TYR A 197 6.37 -2.10 -18.91
N CYS A 198 6.04 -1.69 -17.68
CA CYS A 198 5.50 -0.37 -17.42
C CYS A 198 6.49 0.75 -17.74
N THR A 199 7.77 0.56 -17.43
CA THR A 199 8.83 1.51 -17.75
C THR A 199 8.88 1.80 -19.26
N LYS A 200 8.71 0.78 -20.08
CA LYS A 200 8.78 0.89 -21.55
C LYS A 200 7.46 1.34 -22.19
N HIS A 201 6.31 0.93 -21.66
CA HIS A 201 5.02 1.04 -22.35
C HIS A 201 3.96 1.85 -21.62
N VAL A 202 4.05 2.01 -20.30
CA VAL A 202 3.04 2.72 -19.47
C VAL A 202 3.72 3.76 -18.57
N PRO A 203 4.37 4.78 -19.12
CA PRO A 203 5.35 5.63 -18.42
C PRO A 203 4.77 6.49 -17.30
N ARG A 204 3.45 6.61 -17.19
CA ARG A 204 2.77 7.33 -16.10
C ARG A 204 2.28 6.44 -14.97
N PHE A 205 2.35 5.12 -15.13
CA PHE A 205 1.92 4.16 -14.12
C PHE A 205 3.05 3.85 -13.14
N ASN A 206 2.71 3.69 -11.86
CA ASN A 206 3.63 3.24 -10.83
C ASN A 206 3.49 1.71 -10.69
N PRO A 207 4.44 0.92 -11.22
CA PRO A 207 4.31 -0.53 -11.31
C PRO A 207 4.48 -1.26 -9.98
N ILE A 208 4.88 -0.52 -8.94
CA ILE A 208 4.99 -1.03 -7.58
C ILE A 208 4.69 0.09 -6.57
N SER A 209 4.06 -0.29 -5.46
CA SER A 209 3.90 0.54 -4.26
C SER A 209 4.32 -0.29 -3.05
N ILE A 210 5.57 -0.11 -2.65
CA ILE A 210 6.22 -0.90 -1.59
C ILE A 210 5.58 -0.56 -0.26
N ALA A 211 5.04 -1.57 0.43
CA ALA A 211 4.02 -1.36 1.45
C ALA A 211 4.50 -1.69 2.88
N GLY A 212 4.89 -0.66 3.63
CA GLY A 212 5.09 -0.75 5.07
C GLY A 212 3.81 -0.94 5.88
N ALA A 213 2.68 -0.55 5.31
CA ALA A 213 1.38 -0.56 5.98
C ALA A 213 1.07 -1.89 6.71
N HIS A 214 1.28 -3.01 6.05
CA HIS A 214 0.97 -4.33 6.63
C HIS A 214 1.94 -4.74 7.74
N PHE A 215 3.21 -4.31 7.68
CA PHE A 215 4.14 -4.47 8.80
C PHE A 215 3.64 -3.71 10.04
N LYS A 216 3.15 -2.48 9.83
CA LYS A 216 2.62 -1.63 10.91
C LYS A 216 1.39 -2.27 11.57
N ASP A 217 0.45 -2.78 10.78
CA ASP A 217 -0.74 -3.47 11.27
C ASP A 217 -0.40 -4.79 11.99
N ALA A 218 0.65 -5.48 11.57
CA ALA A 218 1.15 -6.68 12.25
C ALA A 218 1.86 -6.38 13.59
N GLY A 219 2.07 -5.09 13.94
CA GLY A 219 2.57 -4.67 15.24
C GLY A 219 3.96 -4.05 15.24
N CYS A 220 4.52 -3.72 14.09
CA CYS A 220 5.81 -3.02 13.99
C CYS A 220 5.81 -1.63 14.62
N THR A 221 6.97 -1.22 15.13
CA THR A 221 7.28 0.19 15.43
C THR A 221 7.43 1.00 14.15
N CYS A 222 7.43 2.34 14.24
CA CYS A 222 7.69 3.23 13.10
C CYS A 222 9.07 3.01 12.49
N VAL A 223 10.09 2.70 13.30
CA VAL A 223 11.44 2.36 12.83
C VAL A 223 11.46 1.06 12.04
N GLN A 224 10.80 0.03 12.53
CA GLN A 224 10.73 -1.28 11.86
C GLN A 224 9.95 -1.19 10.56
N GLU A 225 8.79 -0.54 10.56
CA GLU A 225 8.00 -0.31 9.34
C GLU A 225 8.86 0.37 8.26
N ALA A 226 9.53 1.46 8.62
CA ALA A 226 10.40 2.20 7.70
C ALA A 226 11.59 1.38 7.19
N ALA A 227 12.29 0.69 8.09
CA ALA A 227 13.47 -0.09 7.74
C ALA A 227 13.15 -1.30 6.87
N PHE A 228 12.08 -2.04 7.20
CA PHE A 228 11.66 -3.20 6.41
C PHE A 228 11.19 -2.79 5.02
N THR A 229 10.42 -1.69 4.93
CA THR A 229 9.96 -1.18 3.63
C THR A 229 11.11 -0.69 2.75
N LEU A 230 12.11 -0.01 3.31
CA LEU A 230 13.30 0.39 2.55
C LEU A 230 14.17 -0.80 2.18
N ALA A 231 14.26 -1.83 3.02
CA ALA A 231 14.96 -3.07 2.71
C ALA A 231 14.26 -3.85 1.58
N ASP A 232 12.91 -3.91 1.56
CA ASP A 232 12.15 -4.46 0.42
C ASP A 232 12.44 -3.66 -0.86
N ALA A 233 12.47 -2.33 -0.77
CA ALA A 233 12.78 -1.47 -1.91
C ALA A 233 14.17 -1.74 -2.50
N ILE A 234 15.16 -1.96 -1.65
CA ILE A 234 16.53 -2.30 -2.06
C ILE A 234 16.54 -3.62 -2.85
N GLU A 235 15.88 -4.67 -2.34
CA GLU A 235 15.78 -5.96 -3.03
C GLU A 235 15.12 -5.82 -4.42
N TYR A 236 14.02 -5.07 -4.51
CA TYR A 236 13.35 -4.85 -5.80
C TYR A 236 14.22 -4.06 -6.78
N ILE A 237 14.93 -3.01 -6.31
CA ILE A 237 15.84 -2.24 -7.15
C ILE A 237 16.95 -3.15 -7.68
N GLU A 238 17.60 -3.93 -6.83
CA GLU A 238 18.68 -4.83 -7.20
C GLU A 238 18.21 -5.86 -8.25
N ALA A 239 17.04 -6.47 -8.05
CA ALA A 239 16.46 -7.40 -9.02
C ALA A 239 16.16 -6.76 -10.39
N VAL A 240 15.72 -5.48 -10.42
CA VAL A 240 15.48 -4.77 -11.69
C VAL A 240 16.79 -4.36 -12.36
N LEU A 241 17.80 -3.97 -11.59
CA LEU A 241 19.15 -3.68 -12.11
C LEU A 241 19.80 -4.93 -12.70
N ASP A 242 19.64 -6.10 -12.07
CA ASP A 242 20.12 -7.40 -12.56
C ASP A 242 19.45 -7.80 -13.89
N ARG A 243 18.22 -7.34 -14.14
CA ARG A 243 17.54 -7.47 -15.43
C ARG A 243 18.15 -6.57 -16.52
N GLY A 244 19.00 -5.60 -16.16
CA GLY A 244 19.72 -4.71 -17.05
C GLY A 244 19.06 -3.36 -17.32
N LEU A 245 18.02 -2.96 -16.57
CA LEU A 245 17.47 -1.61 -16.65
C LEU A 245 18.37 -0.62 -15.92
N ASN A 246 18.39 0.64 -16.41
CA ASN A 246 19.07 1.73 -15.69
C ASN A 246 18.18 2.25 -14.56
N ILE A 247 18.78 2.58 -13.41
CA ILE A 247 18.06 3.09 -12.23
C ILE A 247 17.18 4.30 -12.54
N ASP A 248 17.63 5.22 -13.38
CA ASP A 248 16.91 6.44 -13.72
C ASP A 248 15.73 6.22 -14.69
N GLU A 249 15.60 5.03 -15.28
CA GLU A 249 14.45 4.67 -16.13
C GLU A 249 13.23 4.29 -15.30
N PHE A 250 13.42 3.54 -14.21
CA PHE A 250 12.30 3.00 -13.41
C PHE A 250 12.12 3.65 -12.03
N ALA A 251 13.20 4.08 -11.35
CA ALA A 251 13.10 4.63 -10.00
C ALA A 251 12.16 5.85 -9.89
N PRO A 252 12.02 6.73 -10.90
CA PRO A 252 11.01 7.80 -10.88
C PRO A 252 9.57 7.32 -10.73
N ARG A 253 9.29 6.02 -10.88
CA ARG A 253 7.96 5.40 -10.77
C ARG A 253 7.80 4.45 -9.59
N LEU A 254 8.83 4.28 -8.78
CA LEU A 254 8.68 3.58 -7.51
C LEU A 254 7.87 4.45 -6.55
N SER A 255 6.95 3.83 -5.85
CA SER A 255 6.11 4.47 -4.85
C SER A 255 6.02 3.62 -3.59
N PHE A 256 5.47 4.21 -2.53
CA PHE A 256 5.38 3.58 -1.22
C PHE A 256 4.00 3.71 -0.62
N TYR A 257 3.69 2.86 0.37
CA TYR A 257 2.39 2.83 1.01
C TYR A 257 2.53 2.50 2.51
N PHE A 258 1.97 3.34 3.37
CA PHE A 258 2.10 3.22 4.82
C PHE A 258 0.77 3.31 5.55
N TYR A 259 0.76 2.88 6.80
CA TYR A 259 -0.22 3.34 7.78
C TYR A 259 0.34 4.54 8.56
N THR A 260 -0.56 5.48 8.87
CA THR A 260 -0.31 6.52 9.86
C THR A 260 -1.15 6.19 11.09
N HIS A 261 -0.47 5.83 12.18
CA HIS A 261 -1.11 5.50 13.45
C HIS A 261 -1.18 6.72 14.39
N SER A 262 -1.52 6.47 15.66
CA SER A 262 -1.88 7.55 16.60
C SER A 262 -0.71 8.30 17.24
N ASN A 263 0.54 7.83 17.08
CA ASN A 263 1.71 8.51 17.63
C ASN A 263 2.17 9.65 16.71
N PHE A 264 1.48 10.76 16.83
CA PHE A 264 1.49 11.90 15.92
C PHE A 264 2.88 12.36 15.46
N PHE A 265 3.77 12.69 16.39
CA PHE A 265 5.09 13.22 16.05
C PHE A 265 6.05 12.15 15.54
N GLU A 266 5.90 10.92 16.01
CA GLU A 266 6.69 9.78 15.55
C GLU A 266 6.38 9.44 14.08
N GLU A 267 5.10 9.51 13.70
CA GLU A 267 4.68 9.33 12.30
C GLU A 267 5.23 10.44 11.38
N ILE A 268 5.19 11.69 11.81
CA ILE A 268 5.75 12.81 11.05
C ILE A 268 7.27 12.63 10.88
N ALA A 269 7.98 12.32 11.94
CA ALA A 269 9.44 12.12 11.91
C ALA A 269 9.83 10.92 11.04
N LYS A 270 9.04 9.83 11.06
CA LYS A 270 9.21 8.68 10.16
C LYS A 270 9.25 9.11 8.69
N TYR A 271 8.24 9.86 8.23
CA TYR A 271 8.18 10.28 6.83
C TYR A 271 9.29 11.25 6.44
N ARG A 272 9.67 12.15 7.35
CA ARG A 272 10.81 13.07 7.15
C ARG A 272 12.13 12.30 7.01
N ALA A 273 12.40 11.37 7.90
CA ALA A 273 13.59 10.52 7.88
C ALA A 273 13.64 9.63 6.63
N MET A 274 12.52 9.01 6.26
CA MET A 274 12.46 8.14 5.08
C MET A 274 12.72 8.89 3.77
N ARG A 275 12.20 10.12 3.61
CA ARG A 275 12.49 10.94 2.42
C ARG A 275 13.98 11.20 2.27
N LYS A 276 14.64 11.59 3.36
CA LYS A 276 16.07 11.83 3.38
C LYS A 276 16.87 10.57 3.07
N LEU A 277 16.54 9.45 3.73
CA LEU A 277 17.21 8.17 3.51
C LEU A 277 17.06 7.66 2.09
N TRP A 278 15.83 7.72 1.54
CA TRP A 278 15.57 7.33 0.16
C TRP A 278 16.41 8.13 -0.83
N ALA A 279 16.37 9.45 -0.74
CA ALA A 279 17.16 10.32 -1.61
C ALA A 279 18.67 10.01 -1.53
N LYS A 280 19.16 9.75 -0.31
CA LYS A 280 20.56 9.35 -0.08
C LYS A 280 20.87 8.00 -0.74
N TYR A 281 20.05 6.96 -0.53
CA TYR A 281 20.29 5.65 -1.13
C TYR A 281 20.27 5.71 -2.66
N LEU A 282 19.28 6.36 -3.27
CA LEU A 282 19.22 6.45 -4.73
C LEU A 282 20.45 7.20 -5.30
N ARG A 283 20.86 8.28 -4.66
CA ARG A 283 21.99 9.08 -5.11
C ARG A 283 23.35 8.43 -4.86
N GLU A 284 23.57 7.93 -3.64
CA GLU A 284 24.90 7.50 -3.20
C GLU A 284 25.15 6.00 -3.42
N ARG A 285 24.16 5.14 -3.17
CA ARG A 285 24.30 3.69 -3.33
C ARG A 285 24.06 3.25 -4.77
N PHE A 286 22.97 3.72 -5.37
CA PHE A 286 22.57 3.31 -6.71
C PHE A 286 23.04 4.27 -7.82
N ASN A 287 23.75 5.34 -7.45
CA ASN A 287 24.32 6.32 -8.38
C ASN A 287 23.30 6.91 -9.37
N ALA A 288 22.04 7.07 -8.96
CA ALA A 288 20.99 7.70 -9.76
C ALA A 288 21.34 9.17 -10.01
N GLN A 289 21.28 9.60 -11.26
CA GLN A 289 21.64 10.96 -11.68
C GLN A 289 20.42 11.87 -11.84
N ASN A 290 19.25 11.28 -12.08
CA ASN A 290 18.01 12.03 -12.29
C ASN A 290 17.39 12.42 -10.93
N PRO A 291 17.23 13.71 -10.60
CA PRO A 291 16.61 14.13 -9.35
C PRO A 291 15.20 13.57 -9.13
N ARG A 292 14.46 13.22 -10.20
CA ARG A 292 13.15 12.58 -10.08
C ARG A 292 13.21 11.18 -9.48
N SER A 293 14.33 10.47 -9.60
CA SER A 293 14.59 9.17 -8.99
C SER A 293 14.71 9.28 -7.47
N TRP A 294 15.17 10.40 -6.94
CA TRP A 294 15.39 10.62 -5.51
C TRP A 294 14.12 10.96 -4.73
N LEU A 295 13.01 11.22 -5.43
CA LEU A 295 11.75 11.64 -4.80
C LEU A 295 11.04 10.46 -4.14
N PHE A 296 10.86 10.53 -2.83
CA PHE A 296 10.11 9.55 -2.06
C PHE A 296 8.61 9.85 -2.15
N ARG A 297 7.91 9.15 -3.06
CA ARG A 297 6.46 9.29 -3.26
C ARG A 297 5.73 8.24 -2.47
N PHE A 298 4.80 8.65 -1.62
CA PHE A 298 4.06 7.69 -0.81
C PHE A 298 2.59 8.07 -0.63
N GLY A 299 1.77 7.02 -0.49
CA GLY A 299 0.40 7.11 -0.01
C GLY A 299 0.28 6.57 1.40
N VAL A 300 -0.78 6.94 2.09
CA VAL A 300 -1.09 6.45 3.43
C VAL A 300 -2.54 6.01 3.59
N VAL A 301 -2.73 5.10 4.54
CA VAL A 301 -4.03 4.85 5.19
C VAL A 301 -4.00 5.43 6.59
N CYS A 302 -5.08 6.09 6.96
CA CYS A 302 -5.34 6.54 8.33
C CYS A 302 -6.44 5.68 8.91
N GLY A 303 -6.15 4.92 9.96
CA GLY A 303 -7.07 3.95 10.57
C GLY A 303 -6.42 2.60 10.84
N GLY A 304 -6.89 1.58 10.16
CA GLY A 304 -6.41 0.20 10.31
C GLY A 304 -6.57 -0.34 11.73
N SER A 305 -5.58 -1.05 12.23
CA SER A 305 -5.57 -1.68 13.57
C SER A 305 -5.69 -0.71 14.76
N THR A 306 -5.71 0.61 14.50
CA THR A 306 -5.94 1.62 15.55
C THR A 306 -7.42 1.90 15.80
N LEU A 307 -8.30 1.45 14.92
CA LEU A 307 -9.74 1.61 15.08
C LEU A 307 -10.29 0.47 15.93
N VAL A 308 -11.16 0.83 16.85
CA VAL A 308 -11.69 -0.11 17.85
C VAL A 308 -13.22 -0.12 17.81
N PRO A 309 -13.87 -1.25 18.13
CA PRO A 309 -15.33 -1.34 18.14
C PRO A 309 -15.96 -0.57 19.31
N GLN A 310 -15.22 -0.34 20.40
CA GLN A 310 -15.72 0.39 21.57
C GLN A 310 -15.82 1.89 21.26
N GLN A 311 -16.97 2.48 21.53
CA GLN A 311 -17.27 3.90 21.26
C GLN A 311 -16.86 4.27 19.81
N PRO A 312 -17.46 3.63 18.80
CA PRO A 312 -16.91 3.61 17.44
C PRO A 312 -16.82 4.99 16.79
N GLU A 313 -17.67 5.95 17.13
CA GLU A 313 -17.63 7.32 16.59
C GLU A 313 -16.32 8.05 16.97
N VAL A 314 -15.66 7.64 18.05
CA VAL A 314 -14.35 8.15 18.46
C VAL A 314 -13.27 7.80 17.41
N ASN A 315 -13.49 6.78 16.59
CA ASN A 315 -12.60 6.45 15.48
C ASN A 315 -12.49 7.58 14.45
N ALA A 316 -13.56 8.36 14.22
CA ALA A 316 -13.49 9.52 13.33
C ALA A 316 -12.47 10.57 13.83
N ILE A 317 -12.38 10.75 15.16
CA ILE A 317 -11.39 11.65 15.78
C ILE A 317 -9.98 11.09 15.59
N ARG A 318 -9.78 9.77 15.79
CA ARG A 318 -8.47 9.11 15.57
C ARG A 318 -8.00 9.33 14.14
N VAL A 319 -8.87 9.05 13.18
CA VAL A 319 -8.58 9.20 11.74
C VAL A 319 -8.25 10.66 11.38
N ALA A 320 -8.95 11.65 11.96
CA ALA A 320 -8.67 13.06 11.71
C ALA A 320 -7.24 13.46 12.13
N TYR A 321 -6.79 13.03 13.32
CA TYR A 321 -5.42 13.31 13.78
C TYR A 321 -4.36 12.55 13.00
N GLN A 322 -4.62 11.31 12.60
CA GLN A 322 -3.74 10.52 11.75
C GLN A 322 -3.60 11.15 10.35
N ALA A 323 -4.71 11.63 9.80
CA ALA A 323 -4.71 12.36 8.54
C ALA A 323 -3.91 13.67 8.63
N LEU A 324 -4.05 14.41 9.73
CA LEU A 324 -3.24 15.61 9.98
C LEU A 324 -1.74 15.28 10.08
N ALA A 325 -1.37 14.21 10.80
CA ALA A 325 0.03 13.74 10.86
C ALA A 325 0.57 13.39 9.48
N SER A 326 -0.24 12.74 8.64
CA SER A 326 0.12 12.38 7.27
C SER A 326 0.39 13.61 6.39
N VAL A 327 -0.47 14.62 6.48
CA VAL A 327 -0.31 15.89 5.74
C VAL A 327 0.95 16.63 6.20
N LEU A 328 1.15 16.78 7.50
CA LEU A 328 2.38 17.37 8.06
C LEU A 328 3.62 16.51 7.76
N GLY A 329 3.44 15.21 7.58
CA GLY A 329 4.45 14.28 7.09
C GLY A 329 4.76 14.39 5.60
N GLY A 330 3.96 15.10 4.80
CA GLY A 330 4.23 15.37 3.38
C GLY A 330 3.73 14.29 2.42
N VAL A 331 2.57 13.68 2.65
CA VAL A 331 1.95 12.63 1.84
C VAL A 331 1.49 13.10 0.44
N GLN A 332 1.49 12.22 -0.57
CA GLN A 332 0.98 12.52 -1.92
C GLN A 332 -0.41 11.93 -2.20
N SER A 333 -0.80 10.89 -1.46
CA SER A 333 -2.11 10.26 -1.60
C SER A 333 -2.59 9.74 -0.24
N MET A 334 -3.86 9.90 0.07
CA MET A 334 -4.40 9.50 1.37
C MET A 334 -5.72 8.76 1.21
N PHE A 335 -5.88 7.73 2.03
CA PHE A 335 -7.13 7.07 2.34
C PHE A 335 -7.43 7.24 3.83
N THR A 336 -8.64 7.67 4.16
CA THR A 336 -9.16 7.75 5.53
C THR A 336 -10.19 6.65 5.75
N CYS A 337 -9.93 5.78 6.74
CA CYS A 337 -10.88 4.75 7.13
C CYS A 337 -12.17 5.37 7.70
N ALA A 338 -13.29 4.74 7.43
CA ALA A 338 -14.54 5.11 8.06
C ALA A 338 -14.57 4.62 9.52
N TRP A 339 -15.35 5.28 10.37
CA TRP A 339 -15.39 4.96 11.79
C TRP A 339 -15.97 3.56 12.10
N ASP A 340 -16.77 3.01 11.17
CA ASP A 340 -17.40 1.69 11.24
C ASP A 340 -16.53 0.55 10.69
N GLU A 341 -15.31 0.82 10.23
CA GLU A 341 -14.41 -0.18 9.66
C GLU A 341 -14.13 -1.40 10.57
N PRO A 342 -14.10 -1.27 11.93
CA PRO A 342 -13.95 -2.44 12.79
C PRO A 342 -15.09 -3.47 12.69
N PHE A 343 -16.20 -3.11 12.09
CA PHE A 343 -17.38 -3.96 12.00
C PHE A 343 -17.60 -4.52 10.59
N SER A 344 -17.44 -3.68 9.56
CA SER A 344 -17.82 -4.03 8.18
C SER A 344 -17.19 -3.09 7.17
N ILE A 345 -17.37 -3.38 5.88
CA ILE A 345 -17.17 -2.42 4.78
C ILE A 345 -18.07 -1.19 5.05
N PRO A 346 -17.56 0.04 4.84
CA PRO A 346 -18.32 1.24 5.18
C PRO A 346 -19.57 1.41 4.31
N THR A 347 -20.64 1.91 4.92
CA THR A 347 -21.80 2.43 4.20
C THR A 347 -21.41 3.63 3.33
N GLU A 348 -22.29 4.04 2.40
CA GLU A 348 -22.04 5.24 1.57
C GLU A 348 -21.91 6.51 2.41
N GLU A 349 -22.71 6.63 3.46
CA GLU A 349 -22.68 7.78 4.37
C GLU A 349 -21.35 7.84 5.14
N ASN A 350 -20.90 6.71 5.67
CA ASN A 350 -19.66 6.63 6.45
C ASN A 350 -18.42 6.81 5.57
N ALA A 351 -18.42 6.26 4.35
CA ALA A 351 -17.38 6.50 3.36
C ALA A 351 -17.31 7.97 2.96
N ARG A 352 -18.46 8.65 2.78
CA ARG A 352 -18.53 10.08 2.53
C ARG A 352 -17.98 10.89 3.70
N LEU A 353 -18.34 10.56 4.95
CA LEU A 353 -17.83 11.24 6.14
C LEU A 353 -16.31 11.11 6.25
N ALA A 354 -15.77 9.93 5.98
CA ALA A 354 -14.33 9.69 5.95
C ALA A 354 -13.63 10.55 4.89
N LEU A 355 -14.22 10.69 3.69
CA LEU A 355 -13.71 11.59 2.66
C LEU A 355 -13.78 13.08 3.10
N ARG A 356 -14.84 13.49 3.82
CA ARG A 356 -14.98 14.86 4.35
C ARG A 356 -13.85 15.21 5.32
N THR A 357 -13.33 14.25 6.09
CA THR A 357 -12.15 14.47 6.95
C THR A 357 -10.97 15.04 6.16
N GLN A 358 -10.66 14.48 4.99
CA GLN A 358 -9.59 14.99 4.13
C GLN A 358 -9.92 16.35 3.54
N GLN A 359 -11.17 16.58 3.14
CA GLN A 359 -11.61 17.85 2.57
C GLN A 359 -11.58 18.98 3.60
N VAL A 360 -12.01 18.75 4.84
CA VAL A 360 -11.87 19.72 5.95
C VAL A 360 -10.40 20.07 6.15
N LEU A 361 -9.51 19.08 6.20
CA LEU A 361 -8.07 19.33 6.34
C LEU A 361 -7.53 20.19 5.18
N GLY A 362 -7.89 19.87 3.95
CA GLY A 362 -7.35 20.54 2.77
C GLY A 362 -7.87 21.97 2.55
N TYR A 363 -9.12 22.23 2.94
CA TYR A 363 -9.80 23.47 2.56
C TYR A 363 -10.11 24.42 3.71
N GLU A 364 -10.15 23.94 4.98
CA GLU A 364 -10.60 24.77 6.09
C GLU A 364 -9.49 25.10 7.11
N THR A 365 -8.43 24.25 7.21
CA THR A 365 -7.47 24.35 8.33
C THR A 365 -6.25 25.22 8.06
N GLY A 366 -5.98 25.59 6.80
CA GLY A 366 -4.75 26.28 6.39
C GLY A 366 -3.50 25.40 6.40
N VAL A 367 -3.60 24.10 6.67
CA VAL A 367 -2.45 23.17 6.69
C VAL A 367 -1.74 23.06 5.35
N ALA A 368 -2.43 23.38 4.25
CA ALA A 368 -1.92 23.39 2.89
C ALA A 368 -1.20 24.68 2.48
N ASP A 369 -1.23 25.73 3.31
CA ASP A 369 -0.78 27.07 2.93
C ASP A 369 0.75 27.20 2.90
N THR A 370 1.47 26.34 3.60
CA THR A 370 2.94 26.34 3.62
C THR A 370 3.50 24.92 3.72
N PRO A 371 4.60 24.62 2.99
CA PRO A 371 5.27 23.33 3.14
C PRO A 371 5.94 23.21 4.51
N ASP A 372 5.81 22.02 5.14
CA ASP A 372 6.51 21.64 6.37
C ASP A 372 6.51 22.74 7.48
N PRO A 373 5.33 23.11 7.99
CA PRO A 373 5.23 24.16 9.02
C PRO A 373 5.92 23.80 10.34
N LEU A 374 6.29 22.53 10.55
CA LEU A 374 7.03 22.04 11.71
C LEU A 374 8.54 22.09 11.52
N GLY A 375 9.03 22.41 10.32
CA GLY A 375 10.45 22.53 10.02
C GLY A 375 11.15 23.55 10.89
N GLY A 376 12.26 23.16 11.54
CA GLY A 376 13.01 23.97 12.50
C GLY A 376 12.55 23.82 13.96
N SER A 377 11.53 23.00 14.24
CA SER A 377 11.19 22.62 15.61
C SER A 377 12.30 21.78 16.21
N TYR A 378 12.91 22.21 17.31
CA TYR A 378 13.99 21.48 17.97
C TYR A 378 13.61 20.03 18.27
N PHE A 379 12.38 19.78 18.69
CA PHE A 379 11.86 18.45 18.97
C PHE A 379 11.72 17.61 17.68
N VAL A 380 11.06 18.16 16.67
CA VAL A 380 10.79 17.40 15.43
C VAL A 380 12.07 17.10 14.69
N GLU A 381 13.02 18.04 14.62
CA GLU A 381 14.31 17.80 13.96
C GLU A 381 15.15 16.77 14.71
N SER A 382 15.21 16.85 16.06
CA SER A 382 15.91 15.85 16.88
C SER A 382 15.29 14.46 16.71
N LEU A 383 13.96 14.36 16.76
CA LEU A 383 13.24 13.10 16.59
C LEU A 383 13.45 12.51 15.17
N THR A 384 13.45 13.39 14.14
CA THR A 384 13.73 12.99 12.75
C THR A 384 15.11 12.38 12.62
N LYS A 385 16.13 12.99 13.27
CA LYS A 385 17.51 12.49 13.23
C LYS A 385 17.65 11.14 13.94
N GLU A 386 17.09 11.02 15.14
CA GLU A 386 17.12 9.75 15.88
C GLU A 386 16.40 8.63 15.12
N MET A 387 15.28 8.97 14.45
CA MET A 387 14.56 8.04 13.59
C MET A 387 15.43 7.59 12.39
N GLU A 388 16.09 8.55 11.70
CA GLU A 388 17.01 8.26 10.60
C GLU A 388 18.10 7.28 11.02
N ASP A 389 18.73 7.52 12.18
CA ASP A 389 19.82 6.69 12.69
C ASP A 389 19.35 5.25 12.99
N LYS A 390 18.23 5.09 13.71
CA LYS A 390 17.67 3.78 14.04
C LYS A 390 17.20 3.01 12.80
N ILE A 391 16.60 3.68 11.82
CA ILE A 391 16.19 3.06 10.54
C ILE A 391 17.45 2.54 9.82
N SER A 392 18.49 3.37 9.70
CA SER A 392 19.75 3.01 9.03
C SER A 392 20.46 1.85 9.71
N GLU A 393 20.47 1.82 11.05
CA GLU A 393 21.05 0.73 11.84
C GLU A 393 20.32 -0.60 11.55
N LEU A 394 18.99 -0.57 11.52
CA LEU A 394 18.19 -1.78 11.27
C LEU A 394 18.34 -2.27 9.83
N ILE A 395 18.41 -1.37 8.83
CA ILE A 395 18.69 -1.75 7.44
C ILE A 395 20.06 -2.41 7.34
N THR A 396 21.10 -1.82 7.95
CA THR A 396 22.46 -2.40 7.98
C THR A 396 22.46 -3.81 8.60
N LYS A 397 21.65 -4.02 9.65
CA LYS A 397 21.50 -5.34 10.28
C LYS A 397 20.86 -6.35 9.32
N ILE A 398 19.83 -5.96 8.55
CA ILE A 398 19.18 -6.82 7.56
C ILE A 398 20.19 -7.17 6.44
N GLU A 399 20.91 -6.19 5.94
CA GLU A 399 21.92 -6.38 4.89
C GLU A 399 23.07 -7.32 5.33
N SER A 400 23.56 -7.15 6.56
CA SER A 400 24.60 -8.03 7.12
C SER A 400 24.16 -9.50 7.22
N ARG A 401 22.85 -9.78 7.22
CA ARG A 401 22.27 -11.11 7.17
C ARG A 401 22.13 -11.66 5.74
N GLY A 402 22.36 -10.86 4.72
CA GLY A 402 22.26 -11.18 3.31
C GLY A 402 20.96 -10.72 2.66
N GLY A 403 20.42 -9.60 3.14
CA GLY A 403 19.27 -8.90 2.58
C GLY A 403 17.91 -9.34 3.12
N MET A 404 16.86 -8.74 2.56
CA MET A 404 15.50 -8.90 3.04
C MET A 404 14.95 -10.30 2.73
N VAL A 405 15.12 -10.81 1.52
CA VAL A 405 14.65 -12.14 1.11
C VAL A 405 15.21 -13.24 1.99
N LYS A 406 16.51 -13.20 2.29
CA LYS A 406 17.14 -14.18 3.17
C LYS A 406 16.64 -14.03 4.61
N SER A 407 16.49 -12.81 5.11
CA SER A 407 15.97 -12.53 6.45
C SER A 407 14.53 -13.03 6.62
N ILE A 408 13.70 -12.98 5.56
CA ILE A 408 12.35 -13.56 5.53
C ILE A 408 12.42 -15.07 5.58
N LYS A 409 13.24 -15.71 4.72
CA LYS A 409 13.41 -17.18 4.68
C LYS A 409 13.89 -17.75 6.03
N GLU A 410 14.69 -16.99 6.79
CA GLU A 410 15.19 -17.35 8.12
C GLU A 410 14.21 -17.00 9.28
N GLY A 411 13.07 -16.36 8.97
CA GLY A 411 12.08 -15.94 9.97
C GLY A 411 12.54 -14.79 10.87
N PHE A 412 13.63 -14.08 10.51
CA PHE A 412 14.16 -12.97 11.31
C PHE A 412 13.17 -11.81 11.40
N ILE A 413 12.60 -11.39 10.26
CA ILE A 413 11.66 -10.27 10.21
C ILE A 413 10.39 -10.57 10.99
N GLN A 414 9.85 -11.79 10.81
CA GLN A 414 8.64 -12.24 11.51
C GLN A 414 8.83 -12.23 13.03
N ARG A 415 10.00 -12.70 13.53
CA ARG A 415 10.30 -12.64 14.98
C ARG A 415 10.36 -11.21 15.50
N GLN A 416 10.99 -10.29 14.76
CA GLN A 416 11.06 -8.88 15.16
C GLN A 416 9.67 -8.23 15.28
N ILE A 417 8.76 -8.53 14.34
CA ILE A 417 7.37 -8.07 14.39
C ILE A 417 6.63 -8.65 15.60
N MET A 418 6.75 -9.97 15.80
CA MET A 418 6.06 -10.67 16.88
C MET A 418 6.48 -10.16 18.25
N GLU A 419 7.79 -9.91 18.46
CA GLU A 419 8.32 -9.35 19.71
C GLU A 419 7.73 -7.98 20.03
N GLU A 420 7.62 -7.09 19.04
CA GLU A 420 7.07 -5.74 19.24
C GLU A 420 5.54 -5.76 19.40
N ALA A 421 4.84 -6.62 18.66
CA ALA A 421 3.41 -6.84 18.84
C ALA A 421 3.08 -7.30 20.27
N GLN A 422 3.85 -8.24 20.82
CA GLN A 422 3.69 -8.69 22.21
C GLN A 422 3.97 -7.58 23.22
N LYS A 423 5.00 -6.76 23.01
CA LYS A 423 5.29 -5.61 23.88
C LYS A 423 4.15 -4.59 23.85
N LYS A 424 3.62 -4.29 22.65
CA LYS A 424 2.48 -3.38 22.48
C LYS A 424 1.25 -3.89 23.23
N GLU A 425 0.89 -5.16 23.03
CA GLU A 425 -0.25 -5.78 23.70
C GLU A 425 -0.09 -5.74 25.24
N LYS A 426 1.11 -6.06 25.74
CA LYS A 426 1.41 -5.99 27.17
C LYS A 426 1.27 -4.58 27.75
N ARG A 427 1.68 -3.55 27.01
CA ARG A 427 1.54 -2.14 27.43
C ARG A 427 0.06 -1.69 27.46
N ILE A 428 -0.75 -2.18 26.52
CA ILE A 428 -2.19 -1.91 26.50
C ILE A 428 -2.88 -2.64 27.65
N SER A 429 -2.63 -3.92 27.84
CA SER A 429 -3.28 -4.74 28.88
C SER A 429 -2.89 -4.31 30.29
N SER A 430 -1.67 -3.81 30.49
CA SER A 430 -1.23 -3.25 31.79
C SER A 430 -1.74 -1.82 32.05
N GLY A 431 -2.36 -1.14 31.08
CA GLY A 431 -2.78 0.24 31.18
C GLY A 431 -1.64 1.26 31.04
N GLU A 432 -0.42 0.84 30.74
CA GLU A 432 0.71 1.75 30.43
C GLU A 432 0.43 2.55 29.15
N ALA A 433 -0.06 1.87 28.11
CA ALA A 433 -0.56 2.52 26.91
C ALA A 433 -2.09 2.66 27.00
N VAL A 434 -2.58 3.89 26.90
CA VAL A 434 -4.01 4.19 26.98
C VAL A 434 -4.65 4.13 25.62
N VAL A 435 -5.72 3.33 25.50
CA VAL A 435 -6.65 3.33 24.36
C VAL A 435 -8.01 3.74 24.88
N VAL A 436 -8.46 4.93 24.48
CA VAL A 436 -9.73 5.52 24.93
C VAL A 436 -10.90 4.62 24.54
N GLY A 437 -11.76 4.32 25.49
CA GLY A 437 -12.90 3.43 25.33
C GLY A 437 -12.57 1.94 25.54
N VAL A 438 -11.29 1.54 25.46
CA VAL A 438 -10.86 0.15 25.61
C VAL A 438 -10.35 -0.15 27.03
N ASN A 439 -9.33 0.55 27.48
CA ASN A 439 -8.73 0.34 28.80
C ASN A 439 -8.80 1.56 29.72
N ARG A 440 -9.34 2.69 29.22
CA ARG A 440 -9.61 3.91 29.99
C ARG A 440 -10.79 4.67 29.39
N PHE A 441 -11.55 5.37 30.22
CA PHE A 441 -12.79 6.07 29.84
C PHE A 441 -13.81 5.10 29.22
N ILE A 442 -13.90 3.92 29.82
CA ILE A 442 -14.84 2.88 29.45
C ILE A 442 -16.24 3.35 29.87
N ILE A 443 -17.22 3.11 29.02
CA ILE A 443 -18.65 3.26 29.34
C ILE A 443 -19.31 1.89 29.24
N ASP A 444 -20.35 1.66 30.03
CA ASP A 444 -21.20 0.51 29.83
C ASP A 444 -21.93 0.73 28.50
N GLU A 445 -21.61 -0.10 27.50
CA GLU A 445 -22.20 0.04 26.17
C GLU A 445 -23.65 -0.44 26.22
N GLU A 446 -24.58 0.43 25.84
CA GLU A 446 -25.92 0.01 25.46
C GLU A 446 -25.84 -0.73 24.13
N GLU A 447 -26.64 -1.79 23.95
CA GLU A 447 -26.82 -2.44 22.64
C GLU A 447 -27.25 -1.37 21.63
N ARG A 448 -26.36 -1.03 20.69
CA ARG A 448 -26.65 -0.09 19.61
C ARG A 448 -26.91 -0.87 18.33
N GLU A 449 -28.01 -0.57 17.70
CA GLU A 449 -28.22 -0.98 16.30
C GLU A 449 -27.32 -0.13 15.39
N LEU A 450 -26.27 -0.75 14.83
CA LEU A 450 -25.44 -0.14 13.81
C LEU A 450 -25.99 -0.51 12.43
N THR A 451 -26.18 0.48 11.57
CA THR A 451 -26.44 0.21 10.16
C THR A 451 -25.12 -0.18 9.51
N LEU A 452 -24.96 -1.47 9.24
CA LEU A 452 -23.78 -2.02 8.59
C LEU A 452 -24.06 -2.31 7.12
N HIS A 453 -22.99 -2.38 6.32
CA HIS A 453 -23.09 -2.85 4.94
C HIS A 453 -23.49 -4.33 4.93
N GLU A 454 -24.57 -4.66 4.24
CA GLU A 454 -25.04 -6.03 4.11
C GLU A 454 -24.33 -6.74 2.96
N TYR A 455 -23.84 -7.95 3.23
CA TYR A 455 -23.30 -8.82 2.19
C TYR A 455 -24.43 -9.47 1.39
N ASN A 456 -24.36 -9.36 0.07
CA ASN A 456 -25.32 -10.02 -0.82
C ASN A 456 -24.86 -11.46 -1.11
N GLU A 457 -25.56 -12.44 -0.56
CA GLU A 457 -25.24 -13.87 -0.72
C GLU A 457 -25.32 -14.36 -2.19
N ASN A 458 -26.00 -13.62 -3.08
CA ASN A 458 -26.10 -13.98 -4.49
C ASN A 458 -24.84 -13.65 -5.30
N VAL A 459 -23.94 -12.84 -4.78
CA VAL A 459 -22.72 -12.41 -5.50
C VAL A 459 -21.91 -13.58 -6.03
N ALA A 460 -21.68 -14.59 -5.20
CA ALA A 460 -20.92 -15.78 -5.62
C ALA A 460 -21.60 -16.51 -6.79
N LYS A 461 -22.94 -16.65 -6.74
CA LYS A 461 -23.70 -17.27 -7.81
C LYS A 461 -23.62 -16.46 -9.10
N GLU A 462 -23.82 -15.15 -9.03
CA GLU A 462 -23.73 -14.24 -10.18
C GLU A 462 -22.34 -14.28 -10.83
N GLN A 463 -21.29 -14.29 -10.03
CA GLN A 463 -19.90 -14.37 -10.53
C GLN A 463 -19.58 -15.74 -11.16
N ILE A 464 -20.07 -16.84 -10.61
CA ILE A 464 -19.94 -18.18 -11.20
C ILE A 464 -20.70 -18.25 -12.52
N GLU A 465 -21.92 -17.71 -12.59
CA GLU A 465 -22.72 -17.66 -13.82
C GLU A 465 -22.01 -16.83 -14.90
N SER A 466 -21.48 -15.65 -14.56
CA SER A 466 -20.68 -14.80 -15.47
C SER A 466 -19.44 -15.53 -16.00
N LEU A 467 -18.68 -16.19 -15.13
CA LEU A 467 -17.52 -16.98 -15.53
C LEU A 467 -17.89 -18.12 -16.51
N ASN A 468 -18.98 -18.85 -16.23
CA ASN A 468 -19.45 -19.93 -17.09
C ASN A 468 -19.91 -19.41 -18.45
N GLU A 469 -20.57 -18.25 -18.50
CA GLU A 469 -20.94 -17.58 -19.74
C GLU A 469 -19.69 -17.27 -20.57
N VAL A 470 -18.67 -16.63 -19.96
CA VAL A 470 -17.40 -16.34 -20.63
C VAL A 470 -16.75 -17.62 -21.18
N ARG A 471 -16.65 -18.67 -20.36
CA ARG A 471 -16.06 -19.96 -20.78
C ARG A 471 -16.82 -20.64 -21.92
N SER A 472 -18.13 -20.42 -22.00
CA SER A 472 -18.96 -20.98 -23.07
C SER A 472 -18.81 -20.25 -24.41
N MET A 473 -18.50 -18.94 -24.37
CA MET A 473 -18.44 -18.09 -25.56
C MET A 473 -17.03 -17.92 -26.14
N ARG A 474 -16.00 -18.11 -25.34
CA ARG A 474 -14.59 -17.93 -25.75
C ARG A 474 -14.09 -19.10 -26.60
N ASP A 475 -13.04 -18.87 -27.37
CA ASP A 475 -12.34 -19.93 -28.11
C ASP A 475 -11.39 -20.70 -27.18
N ASN A 476 -11.84 -21.86 -26.69
CA ASN A 476 -11.06 -22.69 -25.79
C ASN A 476 -9.75 -23.26 -26.44
N GLY A 477 -9.68 -23.40 -27.75
CA GLY A 477 -8.44 -23.79 -28.44
C GLY A 477 -7.37 -22.70 -28.34
N LYS A 478 -7.77 -21.42 -28.45
CA LYS A 478 -6.86 -20.30 -28.20
C LYS A 478 -6.43 -20.23 -26.74
N VAL A 479 -7.36 -20.47 -25.79
CA VAL A 479 -7.04 -20.51 -24.36
C VAL A 479 -5.95 -21.52 -24.06
N GLU A 480 -6.09 -22.77 -24.53
CA GLU A 480 -5.07 -23.80 -24.33
C GLU A 480 -3.71 -23.40 -24.93
N LYS A 481 -3.72 -22.77 -26.13
CA LYS A 481 -2.51 -22.24 -26.74
C LYS A 481 -1.83 -21.19 -25.88
N HIS A 482 -2.60 -20.21 -25.35
CA HIS A 482 -2.06 -19.17 -24.47
C HIS A 482 -1.51 -19.75 -23.16
N LEU A 483 -2.21 -20.70 -22.52
CA LEU A 483 -1.73 -21.35 -21.31
C LEU A 483 -0.43 -22.14 -21.57
N GLY A 484 -0.33 -22.84 -22.71
CA GLY A 484 0.90 -23.50 -23.15
C GLY A 484 2.06 -22.52 -23.38
N GLN A 485 1.77 -21.37 -23.98
CA GLN A 485 2.75 -20.31 -24.22
C GLN A 485 3.22 -19.67 -22.90
N LEU A 486 2.31 -19.33 -21.98
CA LEU A 486 2.64 -18.81 -20.65
C LEU A 486 3.53 -19.77 -19.87
N ARG A 487 3.26 -21.09 -19.95
CA ARG A 487 4.09 -22.16 -19.36
C ARG A 487 5.52 -22.15 -19.91
N ALA A 488 5.68 -21.98 -21.22
CA ALA A 488 6.99 -21.95 -21.87
C ALA A 488 7.76 -20.67 -21.52
N VAL A 489 7.12 -19.50 -21.62
CA VAL A 489 7.72 -18.19 -21.34
C VAL A 489 8.10 -18.07 -19.86
N ALA A 490 7.30 -18.61 -18.96
CA ALA A 490 7.61 -18.62 -17.54
C ALA A 490 8.92 -19.33 -17.18
N LYS A 491 9.42 -20.22 -18.04
CA LYS A 491 10.72 -20.91 -17.90
C LYS A 491 11.88 -20.21 -18.59
N SER A 492 11.63 -19.15 -19.33
CA SER A 492 12.64 -18.37 -20.06
C SER A 492 12.87 -17.01 -19.40
N ASP A 493 13.76 -16.18 -19.93
CA ASP A 493 13.99 -14.81 -19.46
C ASP A 493 13.09 -13.77 -20.16
N GLU A 494 12.17 -14.22 -21.02
CA GLU A 494 11.24 -13.36 -21.74
C GLU A 494 10.20 -12.75 -20.78
N ASN A 495 9.84 -11.48 -21.00
CA ASN A 495 8.88 -10.77 -20.17
C ASN A 495 7.47 -11.36 -20.31
N LEU A 496 6.83 -11.70 -19.20
CA LEU A 496 5.51 -12.32 -19.16
C LEU A 496 4.36 -11.36 -19.49
N MET A 497 4.51 -10.06 -19.31
CA MET A 497 3.41 -9.09 -19.45
C MET A 497 2.75 -9.09 -20.85
N PRO A 498 3.48 -9.09 -21.98
CA PRO A 498 2.86 -9.18 -23.31
C PRO A 498 1.99 -10.44 -23.47
N HIS A 499 2.45 -11.58 -22.97
CA HIS A 499 1.74 -12.86 -23.08
C HIS A 499 0.51 -12.92 -22.17
N LEU A 500 0.57 -12.29 -21.00
CA LEU A 500 -0.59 -12.12 -20.12
C LEU A 500 -1.66 -11.25 -20.78
N ILE A 501 -1.28 -10.13 -21.41
CA ILE A 501 -2.20 -9.25 -22.12
C ILE A 501 -2.90 -10.00 -23.26
N GLU A 502 -2.16 -10.75 -24.08
CA GLU A 502 -2.73 -11.58 -25.16
C GLU A 502 -3.69 -12.65 -24.62
N ALA A 503 -3.32 -13.33 -23.53
CA ALA A 503 -4.16 -14.35 -22.91
C ALA A 503 -5.48 -13.77 -22.40
N PHE A 504 -5.43 -12.62 -21.71
CA PHE A 504 -6.66 -11.99 -21.20
C PHE A 504 -7.52 -11.38 -22.31
N ARG A 505 -6.97 -10.92 -23.42
CA ARG A 505 -7.76 -10.51 -24.59
C ARG A 505 -8.67 -11.64 -25.12
N ASP A 506 -8.19 -12.87 -25.07
CA ASP A 506 -8.96 -14.06 -25.44
C ASP A 506 -9.71 -14.68 -24.22
N TYR A 507 -9.90 -13.91 -23.14
CA TYR A 507 -10.69 -14.27 -21.98
C TYR A 507 -10.23 -15.51 -21.20
N VAL A 508 -8.92 -15.75 -21.15
CA VAL A 508 -8.36 -16.70 -20.17
C VAL A 508 -8.71 -16.21 -18.77
N SER A 509 -9.09 -17.09 -17.85
CA SER A 509 -9.41 -16.68 -16.47
C SER A 509 -8.16 -16.53 -15.63
N LEU A 510 -8.28 -15.75 -14.54
CA LEU A 510 -7.23 -15.55 -13.55
C LEU A 510 -6.77 -16.88 -12.94
N GLY A 511 -7.74 -17.73 -12.55
CA GLY A 511 -7.45 -19.04 -11.97
C GLY A 511 -6.73 -19.99 -12.92
N GLU A 512 -7.05 -19.95 -14.23
CA GLU A 512 -6.35 -20.75 -15.25
C GLU A 512 -4.88 -20.35 -15.37
N VAL A 513 -4.57 -19.03 -15.43
CA VAL A 513 -3.19 -18.53 -15.47
C VAL A 513 -2.44 -18.92 -14.19
N CYS A 514 -3.03 -18.65 -13.04
CA CYS A 514 -2.39 -18.95 -11.76
C CYS A 514 -2.14 -20.44 -11.54
N ARG A 515 -3.01 -21.30 -12.04
CA ARG A 515 -2.84 -22.76 -12.01
C ARG A 515 -1.60 -23.18 -12.79
N VAL A 516 -1.40 -22.65 -14.00
CA VAL A 516 -0.20 -22.93 -14.80
C VAL A 516 1.08 -22.61 -14.04
N PHE A 517 1.13 -21.43 -13.40
CA PHE A 517 2.32 -21.04 -12.65
C PHE A 517 2.49 -21.83 -11.34
N LYS A 518 1.41 -22.22 -10.66
CA LYS A 518 1.47 -23.13 -9.50
C LYS A 518 2.01 -24.51 -9.86
N GLU A 519 1.60 -25.05 -11.01
CA GLU A 519 2.09 -26.34 -11.52
C GLU A 519 3.59 -26.32 -11.84
N GLU A 520 4.11 -25.18 -12.34
CA GLU A 520 5.50 -25.08 -12.75
C GLU A 520 6.46 -24.72 -11.60
N PHE A 521 6.04 -23.85 -10.67
CA PHE A 521 6.93 -23.29 -9.65
C PHE A 521 6.54 -23.70 -8.23
N GLY A 522 5.40 -24.35 -8.05
CA GLY A 522 4.87 -24.71 -6.76
C GLY A 522 4.29 -23.52 -5.99
N THR A 523 4.03 -23.74 -4.71
CA THR A 523 3.52 -22.74 -3.76
C THR A 523 4.53 -22.50 -2.65
N PHE A 524 4.56 -21.27 -2.11
CA PHE A 524 5.41 -20.94 -0.97
C PHE A 524 4.97 -21.72 0.27
N GLN A 525 5.97 -22.22 1.01
CA GLN A 525 5.78 -22.85 2.31
C GLN A 525 6.37 -21.94 3.38
N GLN A 526 5.53 -21.50 4.31
CA GLN A 526 5.99 -20.62 5.39
C GLN A 526 6.98 -21.35 6.31
N PRO A 527 8.14 -20.74 6.63
CA PRO A 527 9.07 -21.34 7.57
C PRO A 527 8.45 -21.47 8.97
N THR A 528 8.75 -22.56 9.65
CA THR A 528 8.37 -22.71 11.06
C THR A 528 9.18 -21.72 11.89
N ILE A 529 8.50 -20.78 12.54
CA ILE A 529 9.12 -19.81 13.44
C ILE A 529 9.09 -20.45 14.83
N ILE A 530 10.25 -20.90 15.32
CA ILE A 530 10.45 -21.44 16.66
C ILE A 530 11.09 -20.38 17.56
#